data_93d2be0c3e31e889e3fdb27fd883c4a4
#
_entry.id   93d2be0c3e31e889e3fdb27fd883c4a4
#
_cell.length_a   1.000
_cell.length_b   1.000
_cell.length_c   1.000
_cell.angle_alpha   90.00
_cell.angle_beta   90.00
_cell.angle_gamma   90.00
#
_symmetry.space_group_name_H-M   'P 1'
#
loop_
_entity.id
_entity.type
_entity.pdbx_description
1 polymer ?
#
loop_
_entity_poly.entity_id
_entity_poly.type
_entity_poly.pdbx_seq_one_letter_code
_entity_poly.pdbx_strand_id
1 'polypeptide(L)'
;MCLAVFVAKAEGGLWYGIDATHDFNKRLSAEFSLGSRVEDGWSRYTRYDLAASVSWKALSWLKIGGGYDFIRDYNAEEIVTKYKDDNPANRVTGFNVDEAFWRTKHRLFADVTGKWRAGRFTFALRERYQYTRFAPVDGLREWKYRYFQEYDNPADIERPYIPYTMSDGTVRYFELDESRTDYEEKSSKSRHYLRSRFGIEYNIRHCPFTPFATYEVSNNLGKRLELVRQRLQVGGDYKVKKGHTITMAYLYQHGENEDNGDANLHVLSVGYKFKF
;
A
#
# COMPACT_ATOMS: atom_id res chain seq x y z
N MET A 1 34.74 3.42 -16.97
CA MET A 1 33.76 2.47 -16.42
C MET A 1 32.78 3.30 -15.60
N CYS A 2 31.70 3.84 -16.26
CA CYS A 2 30.68 4.62 -15.58
C CYS A 2 29.70 3.68 -14.88
N LEU A 3 29.70 3.71 -13.55
CA LEU A 3 28.66 3.07 -12.76
C LEU A 3 27.39 3.92 -12.95
N ALA A 4 26.45 3.45 -13.77
CA ALA A 4 25.10 3.98 -13.77
C ALA A 4 24.43 3.56 -12.47
N VAL A 5 24.38 4.48 -11.50
CA VAL A 5 23.58 4.32 -10.31
C VAL A 5 22.13 4.46 -10.77
N PHE A 6 21.45 3.33 -10.96
CA PHE A 6 20.01 3.29 -10.98
C PHE A 6 19.54 3.68 -9.58
N VAL A 7 19.27 4.95 -9.36
CA VAL A 7 18.47 5.40 -8.24
C VAL A 7 17.04 4.99 -8.59
N ALA A 8 16.68 3.76 -8.25
CA ALA A 8 15.27 3.42 -8.10
C ALA A 8 14.71 4.44 -7.10
N LYS A 9 13.83 5.32 -7.53
CA LYS A 9 13.07 6.20 -6.65
C LYS A 9 12.24 5.27 -5.75
N ALA A 10 12.80 4.87 -4.62
CA ALA A 10 12.04 4.20 -3.58
C ALA A 10 11.14 5.26 -2.96
N GLU A 11 9.85 5.18 -3.23
CA GLU A 11 8.87 6.07 -2.64
C GLU A 11 8.85 5.84 -1.13
N GLY A 12 9.26 6.87 -0.38
CA GLY A 12 9.23 6.85 1.09
C GLY A 12 7.82 7.13 1.60
N GLY A 13 7.39 6.40 2.64
CA GLY A 13 6.09 6.59 3.27
C GLY A 13 6.13 6.56 4.79
N LEU A 14 5.09 7.14 5.41
CA LEU A 14 4.82 7.05 6.83
C LEU A 14 3.45 6.42 7.03
N TRP A 15 3.39 5.29 7.73
CA TRP A 15 2.14 4.66 8.14
C TRP A 15 1.99 4.80 9.64
N TYR A 16 0.84 5.27 10.08
CA TYR A 16 0.57 5.40 11.50
C TYR A 16 -0.85 4.95 11.84
N GLY A 17 -1.05 4.53 13.10
CA GLY A 17 -2.34 4.05 13.53
C GLY A 17 -2.46 3.89 15.02
N ILE A 18 -3.70 3.68 15.44
CA ILE A 18 -4.10 3.43 16.82
C ILE A 18 -4.93 2.16 16.85
N ASP A 19 -4.55 1.24 17.72
CA ASP A 19 -5.29 0.00 17.98
C ASP A 19 -5.84 0.02 19.43
N ALA A 20 -7.13 -0.17 19.55
CA ALA A 20 -7.81 -0.33 20.84
C ALA A 20 -8.31 -1.77 20.99
N THR A 21 -7.82 -2.51 21.99
CA THR A 21 -8.19 -3.90 22.22
C THR A 21 -8.95 -4.04 23.53
N HIS A 22 -10.06 -4.74 23.49
CA HIS A 22 -10.84 -5.15 24.68
C HIS A 22 -10.89 -6.68 24.81
N ASP A 23 -10.52 -7.19 26.01
CA ASP A 23 -10.66 -8.61 26.32
C ASP A 23 -12.00 -8.85 27.06
N PHE A 24 -12.99 -9.44 26.40
CA PHE A 24 -14.24 -9.84 27.06
C PHE A 24 -14.01 -10.95 28.10
N ASN A 25 -13.06 -11.82 27.82
CA ASN A 25 -12.62 -12.89 28.72
C ASN A 25 -11.23 -13.40 28.28
N LYS A 26 -10.71 -14.46 28.95
CA LYS A 26 -9.41 -15.06 28.68
C LYS A 26 -9.25 -15.62 27.26
N ARG A 27 -10.35 -15.79 26.51
CA ARG A 27 -10.36 -16.39 25.17
C ARG A 27 -10.86 -15.46 24.08
N LEU A 28 -11.76 -14.53 24.38
CA LEU A 28 -12.42 -13.69 23.41
C LEU A 28 -11.96 -12.25 23.57
N SER A 29 -11.50 -11.65 22.48
CA SER A 29 -11.13 -10.23 22.40
C SER A 29 -11.66 -9.58 21.13
N ALA A 30 -11.95 -8.27 21.21
CA ALA A 30 -12.21 -7.43 20.04
C ALA A 30 -11.12 -6.37 19.92
N GLU A 31 -10.89 -5.95 18.70
CA GLU A 31 -9.94 -4.89 18.37
C GLU A 31 -10.59 -3.93 17.39
N PHE A 32 -10.37 -2.65 17.65
CA PHE A 32 -10.75 -1.56 16.78
C PHE A 32 -9.48 -0.80 16.39
N SER A 33 -9.30 -0.54 15.09
CA SER A 33 -8.10 0.09 14.55
C SER A 33 -8.45 1.28 13.67
N LEU A 34 -7.68 2.34 13.81
CA LEU A 34 -7.65 3.50 12.94
C LEU A 34 -6.27 3.59 12.32
N GLY A 35 -6.19 3.75 11.01
CA GLY A 35 -4.93 3.87 10.30
C GLY A 35 -4.94 4.99 9.28
N SER A 36 -3.75 5.50 9.00
CA SER A 36 -3.52 6.43 7.91
C SER A 36 -2.15 6.21 7.29
N ARG A 37 -2.03 6.58 6.01
CA ARG A 37 -0.79 6.51 5.26
C ARG A 37 -0.51 7.81 4.57
N VAL A 38 0.76 8.21 4.64
CA VAL A 38 1.33 9.33 3.90
C VAL A 38 2.43 8.74 3.04
N GLU A 39 2.40 8.98 1.77
CA GLU A 39 3.35 8.49 0.77
C GLU A 39 3.82 9.68 -0.10
N ASP A 40 4.47 9.43 -1.23
CA ASP A 40 4.98 10.46 -2.12
C ASP A 40 5.93 11.44 -1.42
N GLY A 41 7.00 10.90 -0.83
CA GLY A 41 7.98 11.69 -0.09
C GLY A 41 7.40 12.38 1.16
N TRP A 42 6.36 11.79 1.77
CA TRP A 42 5.66 12.26 2.97
C TRP A 42 4.78 13.50 2.75
N SER A 43 4.39 13.76 1.51
CA SER A 43 3.63 14.96 1.15
C SER A 43 2.13 14.71 0.99
N ARG A 44 1.71 13.46 0.73
CA ARG A 44 0.34 13.15 0.36
C ARG A 44 -0.26 12.04 1.20
N TYR A 45 -1.45 12.27 1.73
CA TYR A 45 -2.27 11.22 2.33
C TYR A 45 -2.80 10.31 1.23
N THR A 46 -2.48 9.01 1.33
CA THR A 46 -2.86 8.01 0.32
C THR A 46 -3.88 7.01 0.82
N ARG A 47 -4.05 6.89 2.15
CA ARG A 47 -5.04 5.98 2.73
C ARG A 47 -5.53 6.43 4.10
N TYR A 48 -6.82 6.16 4.32
CA TYR A 48 -7.43 6.10 5.64
C TYR A 48 -8.10 4.75 5.79
N ASP A 49 -7.94 4.10 6.92
CA ASP A 49 -8.57 2.83 7.22
C ASP A 49 -9.16 2.79 8.62
N LEU A 50 -10.31 2.13 8.71
CA LEU A 50 -11.05 1.86 9.93
C LEU A 50 -11.33 0.37 9.95
N ALA A 51 -10.89 -0.32 11.02
CA ALA A 51 -11.07 -1.75 11.13
C ALA A 51 -11.71 -2.16 12.45
N ALA A 52 -12.50 -3.21 12.40
CA ALA A 52 -13.03 -3.90 13.57
C ALA A 52 -12.83 -5.40 13.41
N SER A 53 -12.37 -6.06 14.46
CA SER A 53 -12.13 -7.49 14.44
C SER A 53 -12.45 -8.16 15.76
N VAL A 54 -12.75 -9.45 15.69
CA VAL A 54 -12.95 -10.32 16.85
C VAL A 54 -12.00 -11.50 16.72
N SER A 55 -11.44 -11.91 17.83
CA SER A 55 -10.54 -13.05 17.87
C SER A 55 -10.81 -13.96 19.06
N TRP A 56 -10.72 -15.25 18.83
CA TRP A 56 -10.94 -16.31 19.79
C TRP A 56 -9.70 -17.19 19.94
N LYS A 57 -9.22 -17.29 21.19
CA LYS A 57 -8.11 -18.18 21.54
C LYS A 57 -8.63 -19.59 21.71
N ALA A 58 -8.61 -20.38 20.63
CA ALA A 58 -9.09 -21.74 20.60
C ALA A 58 -8.23 -22.67 21.48
N LEU A 59 -6.91 -22.55 21.37
CA LEU A 59 -5.90 -23.28 22.17
C LEU A 59 -4.88 -22.27 22.74
N SER A 60 -4.01 -22.73 23.65
CA SER A 60 -2.96 -21.89 24.22
C SER A 60 -2.01 -21.30 23.17
N TRP A 61 -1.85 -21.99 22.05
CA TRP A 61 -0.97 -21.64 20.93
C TRP A 61 -1.74 -21.23 19.66
N LEU A 62 -3.07 -21.41 19.59
CA LEU A 62 -3.89 -21.19 18.40
C LEU A 62 -4.96 -20.13 18.65
N LYS A 63 -4.99 -19.12 17.80
CA LYS A 63 -5.97 -18.04 17.76
C LYS A 63 -6.65 -18.02 16.39
N ILE A 64 -7.98 -17.89 16.37
CA ILE A 64 -8.79 -17.73 15.16
C ILE A 64 -9.42 -16.34 15.25
N GLY A 65 -9.46 -15.61 14.14
CA GLY A 65 -10.00 -14.27 14.09
C GLY A 65 -10.72 -13.98 12.80
N GLY A 66 -11.44 -12.87 12.80
CA GLY A 66 -12.06 -12.33 11.61
C GLY A 66 -12.47 -10.89 11.84
N GLY A 67 -12.66 -10.15 10.76
CA GLY A 67 -13.00 -8.75 10.89
C GLY A 67 -13.34 -8.11 9.55
N TYR A 68 -13.56 -6.82 9.66
CA TYR A 68 -13.91 -5.95 8.55
C TYR A 68 -13.06 -4.68 8.59
N ASP A 69 -12.57 -4.26 7.41
CA ASP A 69 -11.87 -2.99 7.23
C ASP A 69 -12.65 -2.13 6.21
N PHE A 70 -12.93 -0.90 6.59
CA PHE A 70 -13.33 0.17 5.68
C PHE A 70 -12.09 0.95 5.27
N ILE A 71 -11.87 1.12 3.98
CA ILE A 71 -10.65 1.73 3.45
C ILE A 71 -11.03 2.80 2.43
N ARG A 72 -10.39 3.95 2.54
CA ARG A 72 -10.39 5.01 1.52
C ARG A 72 -8.97 5.12 0.98
N ASP A 73 -8.77 4.77 -0.29
CA ASP A 73 -7.48 4.87 -0.99
C ASP A 73 -7.51 5.99 -2.02
N TYR A 74 -6.45 6.78 -2.02
CA TYR A 74 -6.18 7.76 -3.06
C TYR A 74 -5.47 7.08 -4.24
N ASN A 75 -5.98 7.30 -5.43
CA ASN A 75 -5.35 6.94 -6.69
C ASN A 75 -4.87 8.24 -7.32
N ALA A 76 -3.56 8.34 -7.56
CA ALA A 76 -2.96 9.53 -8.13
C ALA A 76 -3.39 9.70 -9.59
N GLU A 77 -3.25 10.90 -10.10
CA GLU A 77 -3.34 11.19 -11.52
C GLU A 77 -2.37 10.30 -12.30
N GLU A 78 -2.84 9.71 -13.39
CA GLU A 78 -2.04 8.86 -14.26
C GLU A 78 -1.91 9.48 -15.64
N ILE A 79 -0.67 9.62 -16.12
CA ILE A 79 -0.37 10.13 -17.46
C ILE A 79 0.03 8.96 -18.33
N VAL A 80 -0.81 8.63 -19.30
CA VAL A 80 -0.59 7.54 -20.24
C VAL A 80 -0.12 8.11 -21.58
N THR A 81 1.16 7.89 -21.92
CA THR A 81 1.72 8.30 -23.21
C THR A 81 1.11 7.48 -24.33
N LYS A 82 0.68 8.14 -25.40
CA LYS A 82 0.16 7.52 -26.63
C LYS A 82 1.22 7.58 -27.71
N TYR A 83 1.46 6.45 -28.36
CA TYR A 83 2.43 6.33 -29.44
C TYR A 83 1.71 6.05 -30.76
N LYS A 84 2.35 6.40 -31.88
CA LYS A 84 1.87 6.00 -33.20
C LYS A 84 1.82 4.47 -33.28
N ASP A 85 0.70 3.93 -33.74
CA ASP A 85 0.44 2.49 -33.89
C ASP A 85 0.59 1.72 -32.53
N ASP A 86 0.35 2.40 -31.40
CA ASP A 86 0.48 1.87 -30.02
C ASP A 86 1.85 1.21 -29.74
N ASN A 87 2.88 1.60 -30.47
CA ASN A 87 4.23 1.09 -30.32
C ASN A 87 5.16 2.13 -29.65
N PRO A 88 5.70 1.85 -28.45
CA PRO A 88 6.59 2.78 -27.73
C PRO A 88 7.88 3.16 -28.48
N ALA A 89 8.28 2.39 -29.49
CA ALA A 89 9.42 2.75 -30.36
C ALA A 89 9.07 3.82 -31.39
N ASN A 90 7.79 4.10 -31.60
CA ASN A 90 7.32 5.10 -32.53
C ASN A 90 7.18 6.48 -31.87
N ARG A 91 6.92 7.49 -32.71
CA ARG A 91 6.70 8.86 -32.23
C ARG A 91 5.51 8.95 -31.29
N VAL A 92 5.66 9.74 -30.22
CA VAL A 92 4.56 10.15 -29.32
C VAL A 92 3.51 10.91 -30.13
N THR A 93 2.25 10.57 -29.94
CA THR A 93 1.10 11.19 -30.62
C THR A 93 0.16 11.91 -29.66
N GLY A 94 0.41 11.84 -28.36
CA GLY A 94 -0.36 12.52 -27.35
C GLY A 94 -0.25 11.87 -25.98
N PHE A 95 -1.12 12.34 -25.08
CA PHE A 95 -1.22 11.85 -23.71
C PHE A 95 -2.70 11.72 -23.34
N ASN A 96 -3.01 10.71 -22.55
CA ASN A 96 -4.22 10.68 -21.76
C ASN A 96 -3.84 10.97 -20.31
N VAL A 97 -4.61 11.85 -19.67
CA VAL A 97 -4.42 12.20 -18.26
C VAL A 97 -5.68 11.77 -17.51
N ASP A 98 -5.56 10.72 -16.71
CA ASP A 98 -6.64 10.22 -15.88
C ASP A 98 -6.68 10.98 -14.56
N GLU A 99 -7.86 11.49 -14.19
CA GLU A 99 -8.06 12.27 -12.97
C GLU A 99 -7.74 11.47 -11.72
N ALA A 100 -7.09 12.12 -10.77
CA ALA A 100 -6.88 11.56 -9.45
C ALA A 100 -8.19 11.39 -8.69
N PHE A 101 -8.36 10.28 -7.96
CA PHE A 101 -9.60 10.00 -7.25
C PHE A 101 -9.43 9.22 -5.96
N TRP A 102 -10.40 9.34 -5.08
CA TRP A 102 -10.50 8.51 -3.89
C TRP A 102 -11.44 7.34 -4.12
N ARG A 103 -10.97 6.11 -3.82
CA ARG A 103 -11.76 4.89 -3.94
C ARG A 103 -12.05 4.27 -2.59
N THR A 104 -13.32 3.91 -2.36
CA THR A 104 -13.74 3.15 -1.19
C THR A 104 -13.54 1.66 -1.42
N LYS A 105 -13.04 0.97 -0.40
CA LYS A 105 -12.87 -0.50 -0.39
C LYS A 105 -13.47 -1.07 0.89
N HIS A 106 -14.19 -2.16 0.75
CA HIS A 106 -14.73 -2.95 1.84
C HIS A 106 -13.97 -4.26 1.89
N ARG A 107 -13.35 -4.56 3.00
CA ARG A 107 -12.52 -5.76 3.17
C ARG A 107 -13.05 -6.61 4.30
N LEU A 108 -13.35 -7.87 4.01
CA LEU A 108 -13.61 -8.90 5.00
C LEU A 108 -12.40 -9.81 5.10
N PHE A 109 -12.08 -10.27 6.30
CA PHE A 109 -11.00 -11.22 6.48
C PHE A 109 -11.32 -12.24 7.57
N ALA A 110 -10.71 -13.42 7.42
CA ALA A 110 -10.65 -14.45 8.45
C ALA A 110 -9.20 -14.92 8.58
N ASP A 111 -8.71 -15.13 9.79
CA ASP A 111 -7.35 -15.58 10.01
C ASP A 111 -7.22 -16.64 11.10
N VAL A 112 -6.15 -17.41 10.96
CA VAL A 112 -5.68 -18.36 11.94
C VAL A 112 -4.24 -18.02 12.27
N THR A 113 -3.93 -17.91 13.58
CA THR A 113 -2.57 -17.58 14.04
C THR A 113 -2.10 -18.63 15.03
N GLY A 114 -1.03 -19.32 14.68
CA GLY A 114 -0.26 -20.17 15.58
C GLY A 114 0.86 -19.40 16.25
N LYS A 115 1.06 -19.56 17.57
CA LYS A 115 2.18 -18.97 18.32
C LYS A 115 2.87 -20.03 19.16
N TRP A 116 4.20 -20.07 19.13
CA TRP A 116 4.99 -20.95 19.99
C TRP A 116 6.20 -20.20 20.57
N ARG A 117 6.69 -20.66 21.68
CA ARG A 117 7.83 -20.08 22.38
C ARG A 117 8.98 -21.06 22.49
N ALA A 118 10.18 -20.56 22.22
CA ALA A 118 11.45 -21.25 22.47
C ALA A 118 12.37 -20.31 23.24
N GLY A 119 12.50 -20.53 24.53
CA GLY A 119 13.24 -19.65 25.43
C GLY A 119 12.67 -18.23 25.45
N ARG A 120 13.43 -17.26 24.98
CA ARG A 120 13.03 -15.85 24.90
C ARG A 120 12.41 -15.47 23.56
N PHE A 121 12.45 -16.35 22.60
CA PHE A 121 11.86 -16.15 21.30
C PHE A 121 10.38 -16.55 21.27
N THR A 122 9.56 -15.73 20.65
CA THR A 122 8.18 -16.08 20.27
C THR A 122 8.09 -16.08 18.76
N PHE A 123 7.68 -17.19 18.20
CA PHE A 123 7.40 -17.34 16.78
C PHE A 123 5.91 -17.28 16.54
N ALA A 124 5.48 -16.70 15.42
CA ALA A 124 4.10 -16.66 15.02
C ALA A 124 3.97 -16.96 13.52
N LEU A 125 3.00 -17.76 13.16
CA LEU A 125 2.57 -17.96 11.77
C LEU A 125 1.10 -17.59 11.69
N ARG A 126 0.75 -16.69 10.78
CA ARG A 126 -0.63 -16.28 10.51
C ARG A 126 -0.97 -16.53 9.06
N GLU A 127 -2.05 -17.26 8.85
CA GLU A 127 -2.71 -17.39 7.55
C GLU A 127 -3.99 -16.56 7.58
N ARG A 128 -4.17 -15.69 6.59
CA ARG A 128 -5.33 -14.82 6.47
C ARG A 128 -5.92 -14.91 5.07
N TYR A 129 -7.15 -15.35 4.98
CA TYR A 129 -7.98 -15.13 3.81
C TYR A 129 -8.56 -13.71 3.86
N GLN A 130 -8.53 -13.02 2.72
CA GLN A 130 -9.00 -11.65 2.59
C GLN A 130 -9.83 -11.50 1.32
N TYR A 131 -11.05 -11.02 1.47
CA TYR A 131 -11.91 -10.59 0.39
C TYR A 131 -11.98 -9.06 0.40
N THR A 132 -11.70 -8.42 -0.72
CA THR A 132 -11.77 -6.96 -0.87
C THR A 132 -12.69 -6.62 -2.03
N ARG A 133 -13.76 -5.86 -1.76
CA ARG A 133 -14.63 -5.26 -2.75
C ARG A 133 -14.26 -3.79 -2.93
N PHE A 134 -14.01 -3.39 -4.14
CA PHE A 134 -13.76 -2.02 -4.57
C PHE A 134 -15.07 -1.41 -5.03
N ALA A 135 -15.46 -0.28 -4.44
CA ALA A 135 -16.65 0.44 -4.85
C ALA A 135 -16.47 1.02 -6.28
N PRO A 136 -17.54 1.19 -7.03
CA PRO A 136 -17.47 1.93 -8.29
C PRO A 136 -17.11 3.39 -8.03
N VAL A 137 -16.57 4.05 -9.05
CA VAL A 137 -16.34 5.49 -9.07
C VAL A 137 -16.76 6.00 -10.43
N ASP A 138 -17.71 6.93 -10.45
CA ASP A 138 -18.31 7.45 -11.64
C ASP A 138 -17.85 8.87 -11.93
N GLY A 139 -17.93 9.31 -13.18
CA GLY A 139 -17.69 10.68 -13.58
C GLY A 139 -16.23 11.14 -13.51
N LEU A 140 -15.28 10.21 -13.57
CA LEU A 140 -13.85 10.54 -13.63
C LEU A 140 -13.51 11.16 -14.98
N ARG A 141 -12.78 12.25 -14.97
CA ARG A 141 -12.36 12.92 -16.21
C ARG A 141 -11.09 12.27 -16.75
N GLU A 142 -11.10 12.05 -18.05
CA GLU A 142 -9.93 11.69 -18.85
C GLU A 142 -9.69 12.81 -19.87
N TRP A 143 -8.60 13.54 -19.71
CA TRP A 143 -8.19 14.56 -20.67
C TRP A 143 -7.32 13.92 -21.73
N LYS A 144 -7.68 14.11 -23.03
CA LYS A 144 -6.97 13.58 -24.19
C LYS A 144 -6.29 14.70 -24.93
N TYR A 145 -5.00 14.76 -24.80
CA TYR A 145 -4.16 15.71 -25.53
C TYR A 145 -3.58 15.02 -26.75
N ARG A 146 -3.85 15.55 -27.95
CA ARG A 146 -3.51 14.88 -29.21
C ARG A 146 -2.63 15.70 -30.12
N TYR A 147 -2.64 17.01 -30.00
CA TYR A 147 -1.82 17.89 -30.79
C TYR A 147 -0.87 18.64 -29.88
N PHE A 148 0.40 18.68 -30.27
CA PHE A 148 1.42 19.38 -29.51
C PHE A 148 2.59 19.77 -30.41
N GLN A 149 3.28 20.81 -30.02
CA GLN A 149 4.55 21.23 -30.54
C GLN A 149 5.65 20.81 -29.55
N GLU A 150 6.79 20.41 -30.09
CA GLU A 150 7.93 19.98 -29.29
C GLU A 150 8.90 21.14 -29.13
N TYR A 151 9.44 21.32 -27.92
CA TYR A 151 10.40 22.35 -27.58
C TYR A 151 11.61 21.77 -26.83
N ASP A 152 12.77 22.37 -27.03
CA ASP A 152 13.97 22.04 -26.26
C ASP A 152 14.03 22.77 -24.93
N ASN A 153 13.36 23.92 -24.82
CA ASN A 153 13.37 24.78 -23.65
C ASN A 153 11.94 25.09 -23.19
N PRO A 154 11.59 24.81 -21.92
CA PRO A 154 10.26 25.11 -21.40
C PRO A 154 9.93 26.61 -21.33
N ALA A 155 10.94 27.49 -21.37
CA ALA A 155 10.72 28.95 -21.36
C ALA A 155 10.08 29.46 -22.66
N ASP A 156 10.10 28.68 -23.73
CA ASP A 156 9.52 29.03 -25.03
C ASP A 156 8.05 28.61 -25.16
N ILE A 157 7.46 28.02 -24.09
CA ILE A 157 6.12 27.47 -24.10
C ILE A 157 5.17 28.36 -23.29
N GLU A 158 4.13 28.87 -23.95
CA GLU A 158 3.11 29.72 -23.30
C GLU A 158 1.95 28.91 -22.67
N ARG A 159 1.74 27.66 -23.11
CA ARG A 159 0.66 26.79 -22.64
C ARG A 159 1.16 25.72 -21.67
N PRO A 160 0.28 25.00 -20.99
CA PRO A 160 0.68 23.83 -20.20
C PRO A 160 1.50 22.85 -21.05
N TYR A 161 2.53 22.25 -20.48
CA TYR A 161 3.39 21.30 -21.14
C TYR A 161 3.69 20.10 -20.23
N ILE A 162 4.08 18.99 -20.85
CA ILE A 162 4.58 17.79 -20.16
C ILE A 162 6.04 17.55 -20.57
N PRO A 163 6.98 17.43 -19.61
CA PRO A 163 8.33 16.99 -19.92
C PRO A 163 8.31 15.49 -20.29
N TYR A 164 9.01 15.14 -21.34
CA TYR A 164 9.17 13.77 -21.80
C TYR A 164 10.64 13.43 -22.02
N THR A 165 11.10 12.33 -21.45
CA THR A 165 12.47 11.86 -21.65
C THR A 165 12.52 10.91 -22.84
N MET A 166 13.28 11.29 -23.85
CA MET A 166 13.50 10.48 -25.04
C MET A 166 14.35 9.25 -24.72
N SER A 167 14.38 8.28 -25.63
CA SER A 167 15.16 7.05 -25.47
C SER A 167 16.68 7.29 -25.38
N ASP A 168 17.18 8.42 -25.90
CA ASP A 168 18.58 8.87 -25.81
C ASP A 168 18.91 9.60 -24.50
N GLY A 169 17.91 9.78 -23.60
CA GLY A 169 18.04 10.49 -22.34
C GLY A 169 17.82 12.00 -22.44
N THR A 170 17.54 12.55 -23.62
CA THR A 170 17.23 13.96 -23.82
C THR A 170 15.83 14.27 -23.28
N VAL A 171 15.69 15.36 -22.51
CA VAL A 171 14.38 15.83 -22.05
C VAL A 171 13.84 16.80 -23.09
N ARG A 172 12.63 16.54 -23.55
CA ARG A 172 11.85 17.39 -24.44
C ARG A 172 10.60 17.87 -23.72
N TYR A 173 10.07 19.00 -24.17
CA TYR A 173 8.86 19.60 -23.59
C TYR A 173 7.79 19.68 -24.67
N PHE A 174 6.65 19.03 -24.40
CA PHE A 174 5.53 19.00 -25.32
C PHE A 174 4.46 19.99 -24.84
N GLU A 175 4.19 20.98 -25.65
CA GLU A 175 3.04 21.86 -25.46
C GLU A 175 1.75 21.08 -25.65
N LEU A 176 0.79 21.24 -24.72
CA LEU A 176 -0.46 20.50 -24.73
C LEU A 176 -1.57 21.34 -25.33
N ASP A 177 -2.28 20.77 -26.28
CA ASP A 177 -3.58 21.26 -26.73
C ASP A 177 -4.65 20.26 -26.29
N GLU A 178 -5.59 20.68 -25.44
CA GLU A 178 -6.70 19.86 -24.98
C GLU A 178 -7.63 19.58 -26.16
N SER A 179 -7.57 18.36 -26.67
CA SER A 179 -8.38 17.97 -27.82
C SER A 179 -9.77 17.48 -27.43
N ARG A 180 -9.88 16.82 -26.25
CA ARG A 180 -11.12 16.20 -25.80
C ARG A 180 -11.07 15.84 -24.32
N THR A 181 -12.20 16.02 -23.64
CA THR A 181 -12.43 15.48 -22.29
C THR A 181 -13.49 14.40 -22.37
N ASP A 182 -13.14 13.20 -21.92
CA ASP A 182 -14.07 12.08 -21.77
C ASP A 182 -14.36 11.83 -20.29
N TYR A 183 -15.44 11.11 -20.02
CA TYR A 183 -15.79 10.68 -18.67
C TYR A 183 -15.69 9.16 -18.60
N GLU A 184 -14.99 8.67 -17.60
CA GLU A 184 -14.82 7.25 -17.34
C GLU A 184 -15.51 6.82 -16.06
N GLU A 185 -15.85 5.54 -16.01
CA GLU A 185 -16.35 4.86 -14.82
C GLU A 185 -15.39 3.74 -14.44
N LYS A 186 -14.98 3.72 -13.20
CA LYS A 186 -14.26 2.55 -12.66
C LYS A 186 -15.28 1.62 -12.01
N SER A 187 -15.66 0.58 -12.71
CA SER A 187 -16.63 -0.42 -12.26
C SER A 187 -16.22 -1.07 -10.93
N SER A 188 -17.19 -1.61 -10.19
CA SER A 188 -16.89 -2.39 -8.99
C SER A 188 -16.10 -3.64 -9.35
N LYS A 189 -15.11 -3.97 -8.54
CA LYS A 189 -14.32 -5.20 -8.67
C LYS A 189 -14.11 -5.86 -7.33
N SER A 190 -13.85 -7.16 -7.33
CA SER A 190 -13.54 -7.91 -6.12
C SER A 190 -12.23 -8.66 -6.29
N ARG A 191 -11.46 -8.76 -5.22
CA ARG A 191 -10.21 -9.51 -5.18
C ARG A 191 -10.14 -10.39 -3.94
N HIS A 192 -9.54 -11.55 -4.10
CA HIS A 192 -9.34 -12.55 -3.06
C HIS A 192 -7.87 -12.80 -2.87
N TYR A 193 -7.40 -12.70 -1.63
CA TYR A 193 -6.00 -12.92 -1.28
C TYR A 193 -5.85 -13.94 -0.16
N LEU A 194 -4.80 -14.72 -0.25
CA LEU A 194 -4.24 -15.46 0.88
C LEU A 194 -2.96 -14.74 1.32
N ARG A 195 -2.89 -14.38 2.62
CA ARG A 195 -1.74 -13.69 3.20
C ARG A 195 -1.14 -14.54 4.28
N SER A 196 0.10 -14.96 4.06
CA SER A 196 0.89 -15.74 5.00
C SER A 196 1.92 -14.85 5.66
N ARG A 197 1.89 -14.72 6.98
CA ARG A 197 2.86 -13.91 7.73
C ARG A 197 3.58 -14.76 8.76
N PHE A 198 4.89 -14.81 8.66
CA PHE A 198 5.78 -15.32 9.69
C PHE A 198 6.33 -14.16 10.52
N GLY A 199 6.39 -14.34 11.84
CA GLY A 199 6.93 -13.34 12.77
C GLY A 199 7.81 -13.96 13.83
N ILE A 200 8.81 -13.20 14.26
CA ILE A 200 9.69 -13.50 15.38
C ILE A 200 9.78 -12.30 16.30
N GLU A 201 9.63 -12.52 17.61
CA GLU A 201 9.77 -11.53 18.66
C GLU A 201 10.83 -12.02 19.67
N TYR A 202 11.63 -11.11 20.22
CA TYR A 202 12.61 -11.47 21.27
C TYR A 202 12.31 -10.73 22.57
N ASN A 203 12.06 -11.46 23.65
CA ASN A 203 11.77 -10.90 24.96
C ASN A 203 13.10 -10.60 25.70
N ILE A 204 13.47 -9.33 25.79
CA ILE A 204 14.63 -8.89 26.54
C ILE A 204 14.25 -8.85 28.03
N ARG A 205 15.02 -9.55 28.86
CA ARG A 205 14.75 -9.64 30.31
C ARG A 205 14.82 -8.26 30.96
N HIS A 206 13.80 -7.92 31.76
CA HIS A 206 13.70 -6.63 32.48
C HIS A 206 13.74 -5.38 31.58
N CYS A 207 13.41 -5.51 30.31
CA CYS A 207 13.36 -4.42 29.36
C CYS A 207 11.93 -4.24 28.84
N PRO A 208 11.38 -3.01 28.79
CA PRO A 208 10.06 -2.75 28.21
C PRO A 208 10.04 -2.83 26.68
N PHE A 209 11.20 -2.96 26.04
CA PHE A 209 11.35 -3.04 24.60
C PHE A 209 11.42 -4.51 24.13
N THR A 210 10.59 -4.81 23.12
CA THR A 210 10.51 -6.14 22.47
C THR A 210 10.77 -5.98 20.99
N PRO A 211 12.00 -6.24 20.50
CA PRO A 211 12.27 -6.23 19.06
C PRO A 211 11.53 -7.36 18.34
N PHE A 212 11.15 -7.09 17.10
CA PHE A 212 10.53 -8.08 16.23
C PHE A 212 10.94 -7.95 14.77
N ALA A 213 10.77 -9.03 14.03
CA ALA A 213 10.82 -9.04 12.59
C ALA A 213 9.65 -9.84 12.05
N THR A 214 9.07 -9.43 10.92
CA THR A 214 8.01 -10.18 10.24
C THR A 214 8.24 -10.22 8.74
N TYR A 215 7.89 -11.34 8.12
CA TYR A 215 7.85 -11.48 6.68
C TYR A 215 6.46 -11.93 6.25
N GLU A 216 5.88 -11.24 5.28
CA GLU A 216 4.53 -11.51 4.78
C GLU A 216 4.54 -11.63 3.27
N VAL A 217 3.86 -12.66 2.78
CA VAL A 217 3.55 -12.86 1.36
C VAL A 217 2.05 -12.75 1.14
N SER A 218 1.65 -12.22 -0.01
CA SER A 218 0.25 -12.11 -0.41
C SER A 218 0.09 -12.74 -1.78
N ASN A 219 -0.80 -13.73 -1.87
CA ASN A 219 -1.10 -14.46 -3.10
C ASN A 219 -2.52 -14.13 -3.57
N ASN A 220 -2.68 -13.86 -4.84
CA ASN A 220 -3.99 -13.64 -5.46
C ASN A 220 -4.66 -14.98 -5.78
N LEU A 221 -5.76 -15.29 -5.09
CA LEU A 221 -6.51 -16.53 -5.28
C LEU A 221 -7.26 -16.57 -6.62
N GLY A 222 -7.65 -15.42 -7.16
CA GLY A 222 -8.29 -15.33 -8.47
C GLY A 222 -7.33 -15.57 -9.64
N LYS A 223 -6.02 -15.55 -9.40
CA LYS A 223 -4.96 -15.76 -10.39
C LYS A 223 -4.07 -16.95 -10.03
N ARG A 224 -4.64 -18.10 -9.68
CA ARG A 224 -3.92 -19.36 -9.38
C ARG A 224 -2.81 -19.21 -8.33
N LEU A 225 -3.05 -18.48 -7.24
CA LEU A 225 -2.08 -18.20 -6.17
C LEU A 225 -0.85 -17.39 -6.64
N GLU A 226 -1.00 -16.57 -7.66
CA GLU A 226 0.07 -15.66 -8.08
C GLU A 226 0.56 -14.82 -6.89
N LEU A 227 1.88 -14.82 -6.68
CA LEU A 227 2.52 -13.98 -5.68
C LEU A 227 2.47 -12.53 -6.14
N VAL A 228 1.69 -11.70 -5.45
CA VAL A 228 1.49 -10.30 -5.84
C VAL A 228 2.24 -9.32 -4.96
N ARG A 229 2.57 -9.70 -3.71
CA ARG A 229 3.24 -8.79 -2.79
C ARG A 229 4.02 -9.49 -1.71
N GLN A 230 5.18 -8.93 -1.38
CA GLN A 230 6.03 -9.32 -0.27
C GLN A 230 6.27 -8.13 0.64
N ARG A 231 6.34 -8.37 1.96
CA ARG A 231 6.66 -7.36 2.96
C ARG A 231 7.64 -7.89 3.99
N LEU A 232 8.69 -7.16 4.22
CA LEU A 232 9.59 -7.35 5.34
C LEU A 232 9.42 -6.18 6.31
N GLN A 233 9.21 -6.47 7.58
CA GLN A 233 9.10 -5.44 8.61
C GLN A 233 10.01 -5.78 9.77
N VAL A 234 10.80 -4.81 10.22
CA VAL A 234 11.70 -4.90 11.38
C VAL A 234 11.44 -3.73 12.30
N GLY A 235 11.30 -4.00 13.59
CA GLY A 235 10.94 -2.95 14.52
C GLY A 235 10.95 -3.40 15.98
N GLY A 236 10.21 -2.67 16.80
CA GLY A 236 10.05 -2.99 18.20
C GLY A 236 8.80 -2.40 18.82
N ASP A 237 8.30 -3.11 19.81
CA ASP A 237 7.23 -2.69 20.71
C ASP A 237 7.84 -2.15 22.01
N TYR A 238 7.50 -0.92 22.39
CA TYR A 238 7.88 -0.31 23.65
C TYR A 238 6.67 -0.18 24.59
N LYS A 239 6.69 -0.89 25.72
CA LYS A 239 5.63 -0.82 26.73
C LYS A 239 5.81 0.43 27.60
N VAL A 240 4.96 1.43 27.38
CA VAL A 240 4.98 2.69 28.16
C VAL A 240 4.46 2.46 29.57
N LYS A 241 3.33 1.76 29.69
CA LYS A 241 2.71 1.34 30.93
C LYS A 241 1.78 0.13 30.66
N LYS A 242 1.14 -0.40 31.70
CA LYS A 242 0.19 -1.51 31.56
C LYS A 242 -0.92 -1.13 30.56
N GLY A 243 -1.11 -1.95 29.55
CA GLY A 243 -2.11 -1.74 28.49
C GLY A 243 -1.70 -0.75 27.40
N HIS A 244 -0.55 -0.09 27.48
CA HIS A 244 -0.13 0.91 26.51
C HIS A 244 1.21 0.55 25.87
N THR A 245 1.23 0.45 24.56
CA THR A 245 2.45 0.09 23.80
C THR A 245 2.59 1.01 22.59
N ILE A 246 3.81 1.50 22.37
CA ILE A 246 4.20 2.20 21.14
C ILE A 246 4.95 1.20 20.28
N THR A 247 4.56 1.07 19.02
CA THR A 247 5.26 0.26 18.02
C THR A 247 5.95 1.18 17.05
N MET A 248 7.22 0.93 16.76
CA MET A 248 7.96 1.61 15.69
C MET A 248 8.63 0.57 14.82
N ALA A 249 8.50 0.69 13.51
CA ALA A 249 9.07 -0.26 12.58
C ALA A 249 9.42 0.37 11.24
N TYR A 250 10.42 -0.21 10.60
CA TYR A 250 10.70 -0.03 9.18
C TYR A 250 10.09 -1.18 8.41
N LEU A 251 9.41 -0.87 7.31
CA LEU A 251 8.79 -1.84 6.42
C LEU A 251 9.28 -1.61 5.00
N TYR A 252 9.71 -2.68 4.36
CA TYR A 252 9.96 -2.76 2.93
C TYR A 252 8.87 -3.59 2.27
N GLN A 253 8.24 -3.04 1.22
CA GLN A 253 7.26 -3.75 0.40
C GLN A 253 7.77 -3.85 -1.03
N HIS A 254 7.61 -5.02 -1.62
CA HIS A 254 7.85 -5.30 -3.03
C HIS A 254 6.60 -5.92 -3.65
N GLY A 255 6.26 -5.52 -4.88
CA GLY A 255 5.14 -6.05 -5.65
C GLY A 255 3.93 -5.12 -5.71
N GLU A 256 2.81 -5.63 -6.24
CA GLU A 256 1.61 -4.86 -6.57
C GLU A 256 1.10 -4.00 -5.42
N ASN A 257 0.92 -2.73 -5.69
CA ASN A 257 -0.03 -1.91 -4.96
C ASN A 257 -1.43 -2.17 -5.56
N GLU A 258 -2.45 -2.36 -4.72
CA GLU A 258 -3.76 -2.94 -5.12
C GLU A 258 -4.45 -2.23 -6.30
N ASP A 259 -4.15 -0.98 -6.59
CA ASP A 259 -4.72 -0.20 -7.69
C ASP A 259 -3.66 0.40 -8.64
N ASN A 260 -2.42 0.61 -8.20
CA ASN A 260 -1.43 1.48 -8.88
C ASN A 260 -0.20 0.72 -9.41
N GLY A 261 -0.33 -0.56 -9.75
CA GLY A 261 0.80 -1.33 -10.32
C GLY A 261 1.86 -1.73 -9.30
N ASP A 262 3.04 -2.09 -9.80
CA ASP A 262 4.17 -2.52 -8.98
C ASP A 262 4.82 -1.33 -8.27
N ALA A 263 4.99 -1.45 -6.96
CA ALA A 263 5.66 -0.43 -6.16
C ALA A 263 6.65 -1.05 -5.17
N ASN A 264 7.84 -0.47 -5.15
CA ASN A 264 8.82 -0.71 -4.10
C ASN A 264 8.69 0.42 -3.07
N LEU A 265 8.12 0.11 -1.90
CA LEU A 265 7.87 1.10 -0.86
C LEU A 265 8.80 0.89 0.34
N HIS A 266 9.41 1.98 0.78
CA HIS A 266 10.13 2.07 2.04
C HIS A 266 9.32 2.90 3.03
N VAL A 267 8.87 2.30 4.12
CA VAL A 267 7.90 2.91 5.03
C VAL A 267 8.42 2.92 6.45
N LEU A 268 8.31 4.06 7.11
CA LEU A 268 8.33 4.12 8.57
C LEU A 268 6.91 3.88 9.10
N SER A 269 6.79 3.01 10.09
CA SER A 269 5.49 2.70 10.70
C SER A 269 5.52 3.05 12.18
N VAL A 270 4.51 3.79 12.63
CA VAL A 270 4.32 4.16 14.03
C VAL A 270 2.92 3.75 14.47
N GLY A 271 2.82 2.95 15.51
CA GLY A 271 1.55 2.49 16.06
C GLY A 271 1.44 2.77 17.56
N TYR A 272 0.23 3.06 18.00
CA TYR A 272 -0.10 3.10 19.42
C TYR A 272 -1.16 2.06 19.71
N LYS A 273 -0.87 1.15 20.64
CA LYS A 273 -1.77 0.08 21.04
C LYS A 273 -2.26 0.33 22.47
N PHE A 274 -3.55 0.33 22.62
CA PHE A 274 -4.22 0.47 23.91
C PHE A 274 -5.06 -0.77 24.21
N LYS A 275 -4.85 -1.34 25.40
CA LYS A 275 -5.60 -2.51 25.88
C LYS A 275 -6.27 -2.22 27.21
N PHE A 276 -7.60 -2.39 27.27
CA PHE A 276 -8.45 -2.12 28.45
C PHE A 276 -9.35 -3.31 28.82
#